data_a8e91caa92198ca9b0ddfa330b9f18a7
#
_entry.id   a8e91caa92198ca9b0ddfa330b9f18a7
#
_cell.length_a   1.000
_cell.length_b   1.000
_cell.length_c   1.000
_cell.angle_alpha   90.00
_cell.angle_beta   90.00
_cell.angle_gamma   90.00
#
_symmetry.space_group_name_H-M   'P 1'
#
loop_
_entity.id
_entity.type
_entity.pdbx_description
1 polymer ?
#
loop_
_entity_poly.entity_id
_entity_poly.type
_entity_poly.pdbx_seq_one_letter_code
_entity_poly.pdbx_strand_id
1 'polypeptide(L)'
;MISMSQVHSIRQMRRDGETVAGIARTLGISRTTVYAKLEEEDLSPEVPVKKHGKRMLDEYRQVIEGWLDEDARNWRKQRHTARRIWQRLRDEFGVECCESTVRHYVCELKRERRSLKENYLDLVWAPAEAQADFGEADFYVLGARRRLSFFVLSFPFSNMGFAQIFPSENAECVCQALRQIFEHVGGVPVRIVFDNATGVGRRVCDAVRATETFTAFAAHYGFAYSFCNPASGHEKGNVEGKVKYIRSNLFVPVPRISKIESYN
;
A
#
# COMPACT_ATOMS: atom_id res chain seq x y z
N MET A 1 -24.49 -24.28 -23.69
CA MET A 1 -23.68 -23.26 -23.02
C MET A 1 -22.95 -22.50 -24.11
N ILE A 2 -22.91 -21.16 -24.09
CA ILE A 2 -22.21 -20.35 -25.12
C ILE A 2 -20.78 -20.15 -24.71
N SER A 3 -19.86 -20.30 -25.65
CA SER A 3 -18.42 -20.05 -25.42
C SER A 3 -18.08 -18.55 -25.43
N MET A 4 -17.00 -18.15 -24.77
CA MET A 4 -16.54 -16.74 -24.79
C MET A 4 -16.21 -16.26 -26.22
N SER A 5 -15.73 -17.13 -27.08
CA SER A 5 -15.50 -16.77 -28.49
C SER A 5 -16.82 -16.46 -29.23
N GLN A 6 -17.91 -17.18 -28.94
CA GLN A 6 -19.24 -16.84 -29.48
C GLN A 6 -19.78 -15.51 -28.92
N VAL A 7 -19.56 -15.22 -27.63
CA VAL A 7 -19.90 -13.91 -27.02
C VAL A 7 -19.12 -12.79 -27.71
N HIS A 8 -17.83 -12.98 -27.95
CA HIS A 8 -17.01 -12.03 -28.70
C HIS A 8 -17.56 -11.78 -30.11
N SER A 9 -17.90 -12.85 -30.84
CA SER A 9 -18.46 -12.76 -32.18
C SER A 9 -19.82 -12.03 -32.18
N ILE A 10 -20.70 -12.27 -31.19
CA ILE A 10 -21.96 -11.54 -31.03
C ILE A 10 -21.71 -10.03 -30.92
N ARG A 11 -20.80 -9.62 -30.06
CA ARG A 11 -20.49 -8.20 -29.85
C ARG A 11 -19.82 -7.54 -31.04
N GLN A 12 -18.95 -8.27 -31.74
CA GLN A 12 -18.30 -7.79 -32.95
C GLN A 12 -19.31 -7.59 -34.07
N MET A 13 -20.11 -8.62 -34.41
CA MET A 13 -21.13 -8.53 -35.45
C MET A 13 -22.14 -7.40 -35.16
N ARG A 14 -22.46 -7.17 -33.89
CA ARG A 14 -23.35 -6.05 -33.51
C ARG A 14 -22.71 -4.69 -33.76
N ARG A 15 -21.38 -4.53 -33.50
CA ARG A 15 -20.63 -3.31 -33.84
C ARG A 15 -20.55 -3.07 -35.35
N ASP A 16 -20.48 -4.16 -36.12
CA ASP A 16 -20.42 -4.13 -37.58
C ASP A 16 -21.80 -3.83 -38.22
N GLY A 17 -22.82 -3.57 -37.38
CA GLY A 17 -24.17 -3.17 -37.81
C GLY A 17 -25.15 -4.32 -38.08
N GLU A 18 -24.75 -5.55 -37.81
CA GLU A 18 -25.62 -6.73 -37.99
C GLU A 18 -26.84 -6.68 -37.09
N THR A 19 -27.96 -7.18 -37.62
CA THR A 19 -29.20 -7.30 -36.85
C THR A 19 -29.16 -8.49 -35.92
N VAL A 20 -29.83 -8.40 -34.74
CA VAL A 20 -29.93 -9.51 -33.78
C VAL A 20 -30.44 -10.79 -34.43
N ALA A 21 -31.37 -10.68 -35.40
CA ALA A 21 -31.87 -11.81 -36.15
C ALA A 21 -30.83 -12.42 -37.10
N GLY A 22 -29.95 -11.59 -37.69
CA GLY A 22 -28.79 -12.01 -38.50
C GLY A 22 -27.77 -12.75 -37.65
N ILE A 23 -27.37 -12.14 -36.54
CA ILE A 23 -26.43 -12.73 -35.58
C ILE A 23 -26.93 -14.11 -35.07
N ALA A 24 -28.19 -14.17 -34.64
CA ALA A 24 -28.81 -15.41 -34.16
C ALA A 24 -28.78 -16.53 -35.22
N ARG A 25 -29.03 -16.19 -36.47
CA ARG A 25 -29.00 -17.14 -37.61
C ARG A 25 -27.57 -17.60 -37.92
N THR A 26 -26.64 -16.67 -37.99
CA THR A 26 -25.23 -16.94 -38.32
C THR A 26 -24.55 -17.83 -37.27
N LEU A 27 -24.83 -17.57 -36.01
CA LEU A 27 -24.22 -18.31 -34.89
C LEU A 27 -25.01 -19.53 -34.43
N GLY A 28 -26.23 -19.78 -35.00
CA GLY A 28 -27.09 -20.92 -34.66
C GLY A 28 -27.61 -20.84 -33.19
N ILE A 29 -27.88 -19.64 -32.67
CA ILE A 29 -28.34 -19.41 -31.29
C ILE A 29 -29.67 -18.66 -31.27
N SER A 30 -30.36 -18.69 -30.13
CA SER A 30 -31.65 -17.97 -30.00
C SER A 30 -31.44 -16.46 -29.93
N ARG A 31 -32.42 -15.68 -30.43
CA ARG A 31 -32.40 -14.20 -30.30
C ARG A 31 -32.36 -13.75 -28.85
N THR A 32 -33.08 -14.44 -27.97
CA THR A 32 -33.06 -14.18 -26.52
C THR A 32 -31.68 -14.28 -25.96
N THR A 33 -30.90 -15.27 -26.40
CA THR A 33 -29.50 -15.44 -25.98
C THR A 33 -28.61 -14.33 -26.50
N VAL A 34 -28.83 -13.85 -27.72
CA VAL A 34 -28.07 -12.71 -28.27
C VAL A 34 -28.32 -11.45 -27.44
N TYR A 35 -29.60 -11.15 -27.14
CA TYR A 35 -29.94 -10.01 -26.28
C TYR A 35 -29.28 -10.11 -24.89
N ALA A 36 -29.44 -11.24 -24.22
CA ALA A 36 -28.84 -11.45 -22.90
C ALA A 36 -27.34 -11.20 -22.89
N LYS A 37 -26.59 -11.62 -23.94
CA LYS A 37 -25.15 -11.43 -24.04
C LYS A 37 -24.71 -10.04 -24.53
N LEU A 38 -25.62 -9.27 -25.09
CA LEU A 38 -25.38 -7.85 -25.39
C LEU A 38 -25.63 -6.94 -24.18
N GLU A 39 -26.59 -7.31 -23.32
CA GLU A 39 -26.91 -6.57 -22.08
C GLU A 39 -25.94 -6.84 -20.94
N GLU A 40 -25.22 -7.97 -20.98
CA GLU A 40 -24.23 -8.34 -19.96
C GLU A 40 -23.02 -7.41 -20.05
N GLU A 41 -22.93 -6.43 -19.14
CA GLU A 41 -21.83 -5.42 -19.15
C GLU A 41 -20.49 -6.02 -18.70
N ASP A 42 -20.51 -6.86 -17.66
CA ASP A 42 -19.33 -7.50 -17.09
C ASP A 42 -19.26 -8.99 -17.46
N LEU A 43 -18.26 -9.33 -18.27
CA LEU A 43 -17.94 -10.71 -18.64
C LEU A 43 -16.84 -11.33 -17.79
N SER A 44 -16.41 -10.65 -16.74
CA SER A 44 -15.40 -11.17 -15.83
C SER A 44 -15.92 -12.44 -15.16
N PRO A 45 -15.11 -13.50 -15.08
CA PRO A 45 -15.52 -14.70 -14.37
C PRO A 45 -15.72 -14.39 -12.89
N GLU A 46 -16.90 -14.67 -12.36
CA GLU A 46 -17.10 -14.61 -10.90
C GLU A 46 -16.10 -15.54 -10.22
N VAL A 47 -15.30 -14.98 -9.34
CA VAL A 47 -14.39 -15.78 -8.52
C VAL A 47 -15.24 -16.70 -7.64
N PRO A 48 -15.11 -18.03 -7.77
CA PRO A 48 -15.94 -18.94 -6.99
C PRO A 48 -15.66 -18.71 -5.49
N VAL A 49 -16.65 -18.18 -4.80
CA VAL A 49 -16.60 -18.04 -3.33
C VAL A 49 -16.61 -19.44 -2.75
N LYS A 50 -15.47 -19.90 -2.25
CA LYS A 50 -15.40 -21.17 -1.52
C LYS A 50 -16.35 -21.09 -0.32
N LYS A 51 -17.48 -21.76 -0.40
CA LYS A 51 -18.35 -21.97 0.77
C LYS A 51 -17.57 -22.85 1.73
N HIS A 52 -17.02 -22.23 2.77
CA HIS A 52 -16.41 -23.00 3.87
C HIS A 52 -17.52 -23.75 4.60
N GLY A 53 -17.40 -25.07 4.69
CA GLY A 53 -18.25 -25.87 5.55
C GLY A 53 -18.14 -25.41 7.01
N LYS A 54 -19.12 -25.78 7.86
CA LYS A 54 -19.11 -25.49 9.30
C LYS A 54 -17.81 -26.02 9.94
N ARG A 55 -17.04 -25.11 10.52
CA ARG A 55 -15.76 -25.44 11.17
C ARG A 55 -16.00 -25.79 12.63
N MET A 56 -15.20 -26.67 13.23
CA MET A 56 -15.29 -27.05 14.63
C MET A 56 -15.31 -25.83 15.57
N LEU A 57 -14.52 -24.80 15.27
CA LEU A 57 -14.42 -23.62 16.13
C LEU A 57 -15.53 -22.57 15.93
N ASP A 58 -16.42 -22.76 14.96
CA ASP A 58 -17.53 -21.82 14.73
C ASP A 58 -18.53 -21.81 15.90
N GLU A 59 -18.65 -22.90 16.63
CA GLU A 59 -19.43 -23.00 17.85
C GLU A 59 -18.90 -22.09 18.98
N TYR A 60 -17.58 -21.89 19.00
CA TYR A 60 -16.89 -21.06 20.01
C TYR A 60 -16.59 -19.65 19.52
N ARG A 61 -17.08 -19.29 18.33
CA ARG A 61 -16.83 -17.98 17.71
C ARG A 61 -17.18 -16.81 18.64
N GLN A 62 -18.37 -16.83 19.23
CA GLN A 62 -18.83 -15.76 20.12
C GLN A 62 -17.95 -15.62 21.37
N VAL A 63 -17.50 -16.75 21.94
CA VAL A 63 -16.61 -16.75 23.11
C VAL A 63 -15.26 -16.15 22.75
N ILE A 64 -14.67 -16.58 21.64
CA ILE A 64 -13.38 -16.06 21.18
C ILE A 64 -13.49 -14.56 20.85
N GLU A 65 -14.56 -14.14 20.21
CA GLU A 65 -14.83 -12.73 19.90
C GLU A 65 -14.98 -11.89 21.17
N GLY A 66 -15.66 -12.40 22.20
CA GLY A 66 -15.75 -11.76 23.51
C GLY A 66 -14.38 -11.53 24.16
N TRP A 67 -13.49 -12.52 24.15
CA TRP A 67 -12.13 -12.37 24.66
C TRP A 67 -11.30 -11.36 23.84
N LEU A 68 -11.50 -11.31 22.53
CA LEU A 68 -10.82 -10.33 21.67
C LEU A 68 -11.36 -8.91 21.89
N ASP A 69 -12.62 -8.75 22.29
CA ASP A 69 -13.21 -7.46 22.64
C ASP A 69 -12.73 -6.94 24.00
N GLU A 70 -12.58 -7.84 24.99
CA GLU A 70 -11.92 -7.53 26.25
C GLU A 70 -10.47 -7.09 26.01
N ASP A 71 -9.73 -7.82 25.17
CA ASP A 71 -8.35 -7.50 24.79
C ASP A 71 -8.23 -6.12 24.16
N ALA A 72 -9.23 -5.66 23.43
CA ALA A 72 -9.18 -4.34 22.80
C ALA A 72 -9.15 -3.20 23.85
N ARG A 73 -9.73 -3.44 25.04
CA ARG A 73 -9.76 -2.50 26.18
C ARG A 73 -8.52 -2.60 27.06
N ASN A 74 -7.78 -3.70 26.96
CA ASN A 74 -6.63 -3.98 27.80
C ASN A 74 -5.31 -3.51 27.20
N TRP A 75 -4.33 -3.29 28.07
CA TRP A 75 -2.98 -2.94 27.63
C TRP A 75 -2.43 -3.98 26.63
N ARG A 76 -1.81 -3.51 25.55
CA ARG A 76 -1.34 -4.34 24.43
C ARG A 76 -0.51 -5.56 24.86
N LYS A 77 0.31 -5.44 25.91
CA LYS A 77 1.16 -6.54 26.41
C LYS A 77 0.41 -7.59 27.25
N GLN A 78 -0.86 -7.33 27.62
CA GLN A 78 -1.71 -8.23 28.42
C GLN A 78 -2.85 -8.84 27.60
N ARG A 79 -2.74 -8.85 26.29
CA ARG A 79 -3.75 -9.42 25.38
C ARG A 79 -3.51 -10.90 25.15
N HIS A 80 -4.59 -11.64 24.89
CA HIS A 80 -4.51 -13.06 24.59
C HIS A 80 -3.64 -13.33 23.35
N THR A 81 -2.71 -14.26 23.51
CA THR A 81 -2.04 -14.91 22.37
C THR A 81 -2.92 -16.04 21.84
N ALA A 82 -2.74 -16.46 20.60
CA ALA A 82 -3.48 -17.60 20.03
C ALA A 82 -3.27 -18.88 20.84
N ARG A 83 -2.06 -19.08 21.39
CA ARG A 83 -1.75 -20.18 22.32
C ARG A 83 -2.56 -20.10 23.60
N ARG A 84 -2.73 -18.91 24.19
CA ARG A 84 -3.53 -18.74 25.40
C ARG A 84 -5.01 -18.99 25.13
N ILE A 85 -5.53 -18.54 23.97
CA ILE A 85 -6.90 -18.85 23.54
C ILE A 85 -7.09 -20.36 23.39
N TRP A 86 -6.14 -21.06 22.76
CA TRP A 86 -6.16 -22.52 22.64
C TRP A 86 -6.20 -23.22 24.00
N GLN A 87 -5.37 -22.81 24.96
CA GLN A 87 -5.37 -23.36 26.32
C GLN A 87 -6.72 -23.15 26.99
N ARG A 88 -7.28 -21.93 26.91
CA ARG A 88 -8.59 -21.63 27.51
C ARG A 88 -9.71 -22.43 26.88
N LEU A 89 -9.74 -22.61 25.57
CA LEU A 89 -10.73 -23.45 24.90
C LEU A 89 -10.66 -24.91 25.36
N ARG A 90 -9.46 -25.44 25.56
CA ARG A 90 -9.27 -26.78 26.06
C ARG A 90 -9.69 -26.90 27.54
N ASP A 91 -9.23 -25.98 28.38
CA ASP A 91 -9.38 -26.04 29.82
C ASP A 91 -10.82 -25.68 30.29
N GLU A 92 -11.48 -24.72 29.62
CA GLU A 92 -12.81 -24.21 29.97
C GLU A 92 -13.94 -24.91 29.20
N PHE A 93 -13.69 -25.40 27.98
CA PHE A 93 -14.71 -25.95 27.08
C PHE A 93 -14.41 -27.39 26.62
N GLY A 94 -13.29 -27.98 27.00
CA GLY A 94 -12.91 -29.33 26.61
C GLY A 94 -12.65 -29.51 25.09
N VAL A 95 -12.27 -28.47 24.39
CA VAL A 95 -12.09 -28.49 22.92
C VAL A 95 -10.83 -29.27 22.55
N GLU A 96 -10.99 -30.37 21.86
CA GLU A 96 -9.88 -31.19 21.36
C GLU A 96 -9.47 -30.77 19.95
N CYS A 97 -8.57 -29.80 19.86
CA CYS A 97 -7.98 -29.37 18.60
C CYS A 97 -6.50 -28.98 18.77
N CYS A 98 -5.75 -28.93 17.68
CA CYS A 98 -4.37 -28.49 17.75
C CYS A 98 -4.26 -26.94 17.83
N GLU A 99 -3.16 -26.47 18.43
CA GLU A 99 -2.89 -25.02 18.56
C GLU A 99 -2.89 -24.31 17.20
N SER A 100 -2.40 -24.95 16.15
CA SER A 100 -2.33 -24.37 14.79
C SER A 100 -3.72 -24.06 14.22
N THR A 101 -4.74 -24.89 14.51
CA THR A 101 -6.12 -24.67 14.10
C THR A 101 -6.69 -23.42 14.75
N VAL A 102 -6.49 -23.26 16.06
CA VAL A 102 -6.92 -22.05 16.78
C VAL A 102 -6.15 -20.81 16.29
N ARG A 103 -4.85 -20.93 16.06
CA ARG A 103 -4.04 -19.82 15.54
C ARG A 103 -4.55 -19.33 14.19
N HIS A 104 -4.85 -20.25 13.27
CA HIS A 104 -5.38 -19.91 11.96
C HIS A 104 -6.77 -19.24 12.08
N TYR A 105 -7.66 -19.81 12.86
CA TYR A 105 -9.01 -19.30 13.10
C TYR A 105 -8.99 -17.89 13.72
N VAL A 106 -8.19 -17.68 14.77
CA VAL A 106 -8.03 -16.37 15.42
C VAL A 106 -7.41 -15.34 14.46
N CYS A 107 -6.48 -15.76 13.60
CA CYS A 107 -5.89 -14.88 12.58
C CYS A 107 -6.95 -14.41 11.57
N GLU A 108 -7.82 -15.30 11.11
CA GLU A 108 -8.92 -14.96 10.21
C GLU A 108 -9.93 -14.01 10.88
N LEU A 109 -10.37 -14.30 12.11
CA LEU A 109 -11.25 -13.43 12.87
C LEU A 109 -10.66 -12.02 13.05
N LYS A 110 -9.39 -11.93 13.37
CA LYS A 110 -8.71 -10.63 13.49
C LYS A 110 -8.64 -9.90 12.16
N ARG A 111 -8.49 -10.62 11.03
CA ARG A 111 -8.50 -10.04 9.69
C ARG A 111 -9.88 -9.51 9.31
N GLU A 112 -10.94 -10.30 9.55
CA GLU A 112 -12.33 -9.89 9.32
C GLU A 112 -12.67 -8.62 10.14
N ARG A 113 -12.29 -8.59 11.42
CA ARG A 113 -12.50 -7.43 12.30
C ARG A 113 -11.72 -6.19 11.86
N ARG A 114 -10.55 -6.37 11.27
CA ARG A 114 -9.80 -5.26 10.67
C ARG A 114 -10.52 -4.70 9.46
N SER A 115 -10.92 -5.53 8.53
CA SER A 115 -11.63 -5.09 7.32
C SER A 115 -12.94 -4.37 7.63
N LEU A 116 -13.64 -4.74 8.72
CA LEU A 116 -14.84 -4.06 9.19
C LEU A 116 -14.56 -2.72 9.90
N LYS A 117 -13.37 -2.55 10.51
CA LYS A 117 -12.98 -1.32 11.22
C LYS A 117 -12.27 -0.31 10.31
N GLU A 118 -11.64 -0.80 9.27
CA GLU A 118 -10.85 -0.01 8.35
C GLU A 118 -11.71 0.34 7.14
N ASN A 119 -12.58 1.36 7.30
CA ASN A 119 -13.03 2.14 6.15
C ASN A 119 -11.83 2.91 5.62
N TYR A 120 -10.93 2.23 4.90
CA TYR A 120 -9.89 2.92 4.15
C TYR A 120 -10.57 3.65 3.00
N LEU A 121 -10.50 4.95 3.01
CA LEU A 121 -10.63 5.73 1.80
C LEU A 121 -9.37 5.44 0.98
N ASP A 122 -9.56 4.91 -0.22
CA ASP A 122 -8.47 4.79 -1.17
C ASP A 122 -7.89 6.19 -1.40
N LEU A 123 -6.64 6.39 -1.02
CA LEU A 123 -5.93 7.64 -1.30
C LEU A 123 -5.66 7.71 -2.80
N VAL A 124 -6.48 8.46 -3.50
CA VAL A 124 -6.27 8.73 -4.92
C VAL A 124 -5.25 9.85 -5.04
N TRP A 125 -4.08 9.52 -5.55
CA TRP A 125 -3.02 10.46 -5.85
C TRP A 125 -3.18 11.00 -7.26
N ALA A 126 -3.15 12.32 -7.40
CA ALA A 126 -3.15 12.95 -8.72
C ALA A 126 -1.78 12.82 -9.40
N PRO A 127 -1.72 12.88 -10.75
CA PRO A 127 -0.46 13.01 -11.46
C PRO A 127 0.32 14.23 -10.94
N ALA A 128 1.65 14.10 -10.89
CA ALA A 128 2.58 15.13 -10.39
C ALA A 128 2.47 15.45 -8.88
N GLU A 129 1.78 14.64 -8.09
CA GLU A 129 1.92 14.66 -6.64
C GLU A 129 3.02 13.68 -6.21
N ALA A 130 3.81 14.08 -5.21
CA ALA A 130 4.92 13.30 -4.71
C ALA A 130 4.90 13.17 -3.18
N GLN A 131 5.54 12.12 -2.69
CA GLN A 131 5.84 11.90 -1.26
C GLN A 131 7.34 11.90 -1.05
N ALA A 132 7.79 12.49 0.04
CA ALA A 132 9.20 12.53 0.41
C ALA A 132 9.44 12.00 1.82
N ASP A 133 10.50 11.22 1.98
CA ASP A 133 10.93 10.67 3.26
C ASP A 133 12.44 10.41 3.28
N PHE A 134 13.01 10.28 4.47
CA PHE A 134 14.37 9.82 4.69
C PHE A 134 14.41 8.37 5.16
N GLY A 135 15.47 7.69 4.77
CA GLY A 135 15.84 6.40 5.28
C GLY A 135 17.31 6.35 5.64
N GLU A 136 17.70 5.37 6.44
CA GLU A 136 19.10 5.12 6.78
C GLU A 136 19.55 3.78 6.22
N ALA A 137 20.80 3.71 5.78
CA ALA A 137 21.47 2.48 5.37
C ALA A 137 22.96 2.51 5.67
N ASP A 138 23.57 1.34 5.74
CA ASP A 138 25.01 1.21 5.95
C ASP A 138 25.76 1.18 4.61
N PHE A 139 26.90 1.83 4.56
CA PHE A 139 27.81 1.92 3.41
C PHE A 139 29.25 1.72 3.85
N TYR A 140 30.10 1.18 2.99
CA TYR A 140 31.54 1.25 3.15
C TYR A 140 32.08 2.47 2.40
N VAL A 141 32.48 3.51 3.13
CA VAL A 141 33.06 4.73 2.56
C VAL A 141 34.58 4.67 2.83
N LEU A 142 35.39 4.60 1.78
CA LEU A 142 36.85 4.43 1.87
C LEU A 142 37.25 3.25 2.77
N GLY A 143 36.48 2.15 2.71
CA GLY A 143 36.73 0.95 3.51
C GLY A 143 36.17 0.95 4.93
N ALA A 144 35.73 2.09 5.46
CA ALA A 144 35.11 2.21 6.77
C ALA A 144 33.58 2.10 6.67
N ARG A 145 32.97 1.28 7.50
CA ARG A 145 31.49 1.17 7.57
C ARG A 145 30.91 2.43 8.21
N ARG A 146 30.01 3.08 7.50
CA ARG A 146 29.30 4.29 7.96
C ARG A 146 27.81 4.14 7.69
N ARG A 147 26.98 4.63 8.60
CA ARG A 147 25.56 4.80 8.38
C ARG A 147 25.33 6.16 7.75
N LEU A 148 24.66 6.18 6.60
CA LEU A 148 24.30 7.37 5.86
C LEU A 148 22.79 7.44 5.73
N SER A 149 22.28 8.66 5.63
CA SER A 149 20.89 8.92 5.31
C SER A 149 20.69 8.92 3.79
N PHE A 150 19.52 8.54 3.33
CA PHE A 150 19.14 8.70 1.94
C PHE A 150 17.74 9.30 1.85
N PHE A 151 17.62 10.31 1.01
CA PHE A 151 16.36 10.97 0.69
C PHE A 151 15.66 10.20 -0.40
N VAL A 152 14.34 10.00 -0.29
CA VAL A 152 13.48 9.36 -1.28
C VAL A 152 12.37 10.30 -1.68
N LEU A 153 12.23 10.55 -2.98
CA LEU A 153 11.05 11.18 -3.58
C LEU A 153 10.29 10.12 -4.37
N SER A 154 9.04 9.88 -4.00
CA SER A 154 8.16 8.89 -4.63
C SER A 154 6.96 9.57 -5.27
N PHE A 155 6.59 9.13 -6.47
CA PHE A 155 5.38 9.55 -7.19
C PHE A 155 4.35 8.42 -7.12
N PRO A 156 3.37 8.48 -6.19
CA PRO A 156 2.44 7.37 -5.96
C PRO A 156 1.61 7.01 -7.19
N PHE A 157 1.22 7.99 -8.01
CA PHE A 157 0.44 7.76 -9.23
C PHE A 157 1.14 6.84 -10.23
N SER A 158 2.42 7.07 -10.51
CA SER A 158 3.23 6.25 -11.43
C SER A 158 3.99 5.14 -10.73
N ASN A 159 3.98 5.12 -9.40
CA ASN A 159 4.83 4.28 -8.57
C ASN A 159 6.34 4.44 -8.87
N MET A 160 6.77 5.56 -9.44
CA MET A 160 8.18 5.89 -9.65
C MET A 160 8.80 6.42 -8.35
N GLY A 161 10.10 6.19 -8.15
CA GLY A 161 10.81 6.71 -6.99
C GLY A 161 12.28 6.99 -7.32
N PHE A 162 12.81 8.06 -6.72
CA PHE A 162 14.19 8.51 -6.83
C PHE A 162 14.80 8.54 -5.45
N ALA A 163 16.09 8.21 -5.35
CA ALA A 163 16.81 8.25 -4.09
C ALA A 163 18.18 8.87 -4.25
N GLN A 164 18.63 9.57 -3.21
CA GLN A 164 19.97 10.13 -3.12
C GLN A 164 20.52 9.99 -1.71
N ILE A 165 21.82 9.75 -1.59
CA ILE A 165 22.52 9.54 -0.34
C ILE A 165 23.10 10.87 0.17
N PHE A 166 22.97 11.08 1.48
CA PHE A 166 23.49 12.27 2.16
C PHE A 166 24.16 11.89 3.48
N PRO A 167 25.10 12.73 3.97
CA PRO A 167 25.72 12.53 5.27
C PRO A 167 24.80 12.89 6.45
N SER A 168 23.72 13.64 6.20
CA SER A 168 22.79 14.14 7.23
C SER A 168 21.39 14.41 6.64
N GLU A 169 20.44 14.66 7.54
CA GLU A 169 19.04 14.98 7.21
C GLU A 169 18.77 16.44 7.57
N ASN A 170 19.10 17.36 6.67
CA ASN A 170 18.88 18.78 6.85
C ASN A 170 18.21 19.42 5.61
N ALA A 171 17.80 20.67 5.72
CA ALA A 171 17.09 21.39 4.66
C ALA A 171 17.94 21.55 3.38
N GLU A 172 19.24 21.73 3.52
CA GLU A 172 20.16 21.83 2.40
C GLU A 172 20.20 20.51 1.60
N CYS A 173 20.28 19.36 2.30
CA CYS A 173 20.26 18.05 1.66
C CYS A 173 18.94 17.81 0.92
N VAL A 174 17.81 18.18 1.52
CA VAL A 174 16.49 18.08 0.85
C VAL A 174 16.43 18.97 -0.39
N CYS A 175 16.82 20.24 -0.29
CA CYS A 175 16.82 21.16 -1.42
C CYS A 175 17.75 20.69 -2.54
N GLN A 176 18.92 20.16 -2.19
CA GLN A 176 19.86 19.61 -3.18
C GLN A 176 19.26 18.38 -3.88
N ALA A 177 18.69 17.45 -3.12
CA ALA A 177 18.05 16.25 -3.66
C ALA A 177 16.92 16.62 -4.62
N LEU A 178 16.01 17.47 -4.16
CA LEU A 178 14.86 17.90 -4.97
C LEU A 178 15.31 18.59 -6.25
N ARG A 179 16.31 19.49 -6.18
CA ARG A 179 16.85 20.17 -7.36
C ARG A 179 17.36 19.16 -8.39
N GLN A 180 18.20 18.22 -7.98
CA GLN A 180 18.77 17.22 -8.88
C GLN A 180 17.70 16.28 -9.46
N ILE A 181 16.72 15.89 -8.65
CA ILE A 181 15.59 15.09 -9.13
C ILE A 181 14.73 15.87 -10.12
N PHE A 182 14.44 17.15 -9.87
CA PHE A 182 13.67 17.99 -10.79
C PHE A 182 14.40 18.19 -12.13
N GLU A 183 15.72 18.41 -12.09
CA GLU A 183 16.56 18.48 -13.27
C GLU A 183 16.57 17.17 -14.06
N HIS A 184 16.66 16.03 -13.37
CA HIS A 184 16.64 14.71 -13.98
C HIS A 184 15.29 14.35 -14.61
N VAL A 185 14.19 14.66 -13.92
CA VAL A 185 12.82 14.38 -14.39
C VAL A 185 12.37 15.38 -15.46
N GLY A 186 13.00 16.56 -15.51
CA GLY A 186 12.62 17.65 -16.41
C GLY A 186 11.34 18.37 -15.98
N GLY A 187 10.98 18.33 -14.70
CA GLY A 187 9.77 18.96 -14.19
C GLY A 187 9.71 19.01 -12.67
N VAL A 188 8.78 19.82 -12.16
CA VAL A 188 8.54 20.02 -10.73
C VAL A 188 7.18 19.45 -10.37
N PRO A 189 7.05 18.64 -9.29
CA PRO A 189 5.74 18.18 -8.83
C PRO A 189 4.88 19.35 -8.35
N VAL A 190 3.56 19.22 -8.52
CA VAL A 190 2.61 20.25 -8.08
C VAL A 190 2.57 20.33 -6.54
N ARG A 191 2.68 19.18 -5.90
CA ARG A 191 2.65 19.06 -4.43
C ARG A 191 3.58 17.96 -3.94
N ILE A 192 4.28 18.24 -2.83
CA ILE A 192 5.11 17.25 -2.13
C ILE A 192 4.60 17.09 -0.70
N VAL A 193 4.33 15.86 -0.31
CA VAL A 193 3.92 15.50 1.05
C VAL A 193 5.11 14.89 1.78
N PHE A 194 5.53 15.52 2.89
CA PHE A 194 6.62 15.05 3.73
C PHE A 194 6.08 14.22 4.90
N ASP A 195 6.70 13.06 5.16
CA ASP A 195 6.32 12.22 6.29
C ASP A 195 6.60 12.92 7.63
N ASN A 196 7.74 13.56 7.74
CA ASN A 196 8.15 14.22 8.97
C ASN A 196 8.74 15.60 8.68
N ALA A 197 8.68 16.46 9.68
CA ALA A 197 9.34 17.77 9.64
C ALA A 197 10.88 17.67 9.66
N THR A 198 11.43 16.48 9.94
CA THR A 198 12.88 16.26 10.06
C THR A 198 13.57 16.67 8.76
N GLY A 199 14.51 17.60 8.86
CA GLY A 199 15.24 18.15 7.72
C GLY A 199 14.60 19.37 7.05
N VAL A 200 13.30 19.52 6.95
CA VAL A 200 12.65 20.66 6.26
C VAL A 200 11.97 21.64 7.20
N GLY A 201 11.73 21.28 8.45
CA GLY A 201 11.04 22.13 9.40
C GLY A 201 11.26 21.71 10.85
N ARG A 202 10.65 22.47 11.76
CA ARG A 202 10.61 22.16 13.18
C ARG A 202 9.16 22.12 13.65
N ARG A 203 8.84 21.15 14.49
CA ARG A 203 7.55 21.11 15.16
C ARG A 203 7.54 22.14 16.30
N VAL A 204 6.57 23.06 16.24
CA VAL A 204 6.31 24.07 17.28
C VAL A 204 4.88 23.85 17.74
N CYS A 205 4.69 23.28 18.91
CA CYS A 205 3.39 22.82 19.42
C CYS A 205 2.75 21.81 18.44
N ASP A 206 1.55 22.09 17.95
CA ASP A 206 0.81 21.23 17.02
C ASP A 206 1.04 21.55 15.54
N ALA A 207 1.84 22.58 15.23
CA ALA A 207 2.15 22.98 13.86
C ALA A 207 3.60 22.71 13.49
N VAL A 208 3.82 22.36 12.24
CA VAL A 208 5.17 22.25 11.66
C VAL A 208 5.48 23.56 10.94
N ARG A 209 6.57 24.21 11.35
CA ARG A 209 7.13 25.37 10.64
C ARG A 209 8.29 24.92 9.78
N ALA A 210 8.18 25.15 8.47
CA ALA A 210 9.28 24.93 7.55
C ALA A 210 10.42 25.93 7.81
N THR A 211 11.65 25.52 7.47
CA THR A 211 12.81 26.42 7.52
C THR A 211 12.69 27.49 6.44
N GLU A 212 13.29 28.69 6.66
CA GLU A 212 13.31 29.76 5.67
C GLU A 212 13.95 29.30 4.35
N THR A 213 15.04 28.55 4.43
CA THR A 213 15.73 27.96 3.26
C THR A 213 14.78 27.10 2.44
N PHE A 214 14.04 26.19 3.08
CA PHE A 214 13.10 25.33 2.37
C PHE A 214 11.90 26.11 1.81
N THR A 215 11.39 27.08 2.57
CA THR A 215 10.28 27.94 2.12
C THR A 215 10.67 28.76 0.90
N ALA A 216 11.88 29.34 0.87
CA ALA A 216 12.41 30.07 -0.26
C ALA A 216 12.60 29.15 -1.48
N PHE A 217 13.09 27.93 -1.26
CA PHE A 217 13.25 26.92 -2.30
C PHE A 217 11.90 26.51 -2.91
N ALA A 218 10.90 26.24 -2.08
CA ALA A 218 9.56 25.87 -2.56
C ALA A 218 8.89 27.01 -3.34
N ALA A 219 9.09 28.26 -2.90
CA ALA A 219 8.61 29.43 -3.63
C ALA A 219 9.32 29.62 -4.98
N HIS A 220 10.63 29.36 -5.04
CA HIS A 220 11.41 29.44 -6.28
C HIS A 220 10.94 28.44 -7.34
N TYR A 221 10.70 27.19 -6.96
CA TYR A 221 10.25 26.14 -7.87
C TYR A 221 8.72 26.09 -8.05
N GLY A 222 7.94 26.80 -7.24
CA GLY A 222 6.50 26.96 -7.38
C GLY A 222 5.68 25.73 -7.02
N PHE A 223 6.14 24.85 -6.11
CA PHE A 223 5.38 23.70 -5.65
C PHE A 223 4.75 23.92 -4.25
N ALA A 224 3.59 23.32 -4.04
CA ALA A 224 2.97 23.24 -2.72
C ALA A 224 3.60 22.12 -1.87
N TYR A 225 3.63 22.29 -0.55
CA TYR A 225 4.08 21.24 0.35
C TYR A 225 3.16 21.10 1.56
N SER A 226 3.10 19.89 2.10
CA SER A 226 2.37 19.58 3.34
C SER A 226 3.12 18.54 4.14
N PHE A 227 2.82 18.47 5.44
CA PHE A 227 3.36 17.46 6.35
C PHE A 227 2.25 16.53 6.78
N CYS A 228 2.55 15.23 6.85
CA CYS A 228 1.62 14.25 7.36
C CYS A 228 1.28 14.51 8.83
N ASN A 229 0.04 14.24 9.20
CA ASN A 229 -0.36 14.26 10.60
C ASN A 229 0.31 13.13 11.39
N PRO A 230 0.66 13.34 12.67
CA PRO A 230 1.13 12.26 13.53
C PRO A 230 0.11 11.14 13.58
N ALA A 231 0.57 9.91 13.49
CA ALA A 231 -0.23 8.68 13.50
C ALA A 231 -1.13 8.42 12.26
N SER A 232 -1.01 9.20 11.18
CA SER A 232 -1.69 8.94 9.90
C SER A 232 -0.90 7.97 9.02
N GLY A 233 -0.67 6.75 9.51
CA GLY A 233 0.08 5.71 8.77
C GLY A 233 -0.52 5.37 7.40
N HIS A 234 -1.77 5.73 7.16
CA HIS A 234 -2.48 5.48 5.90
C HIS A 234 -1.98 6.37 4.76
N GLU A 235 -1.53 7.59 5.07
CA GLU A 235 -1.06 8.56 4.07
C GLU A 235 0.35 8.24 3.56
N LYS A 236 1.09 7.31 4.21
CA LYS A 236 2.53 7.10 4.07
C LYS A 236 2.93 5.83 3.32
N GLY A 237 2.00 4.93 3.05
CA GLY A 237 2.29 3.56 2.60
C GLY A 237 3.19 3.46 1.37
N ASN A 238 3.14 4.43 0.45
CA ASN A 238 3.92 4.38 -0.78
C ASN A 238 5.41 4.72 -0.53
N VAL A 239 5.71 5.86 0.10
CA VAL A 239 7.12 6.27 0.34
C VAL A 239 7.83 5.35 1.33
N GLU A 240 7.16 4.90 2.41
CA GLU A 240 7.72 3.91 3.34
C GLU A 240 8.06 2.60 2.62
N GLY A 241 7.17 2.14 1.73
CA GLY A 241 7.40 1.00 0.86
C GLY A 241 8.62 1.20 -0.05
N LYS A 242 8.80 2.39 -0.62
CA LYS A 242 9.97 2.75 -1.45
C LYS A 242 11.27 2.79 -0.64
N VAL A 243 11.27 3.42 0.54
CA VAL A 243 12.42 3.42 1.46
C VAL A 243 12.85 1.99 1.80
N LYS A 244 11.89 1.11 2.12
CA LYS A 244 12.16 -0.31 2.39
C LYS A 244 12.69 -1.04 1.16
N TYR A 245 12.08 -0.82 -0.01
CA TYR A 245 12.50 -1.43 -1.27
C TYR A 245 13.93 -1.04 -1.64
N ILE A 246 14.25 0.25 -1.60
CA ILE A 246 15.57 0.80 -1.91
C ILE A 246 16.61 0.20 -0.97
N ARG A 247 16.35 0.21 0.34
CA ARG A 247 17.25 -0.38 1.34
C ARG A 247 17.52 -1.86 1.09
N SER A 248 16.51 -2.64 0.72
CA SER A 248 16.61 -4.09 0.59
C SER A 248 17.13 -4.55 -0.78
N ASN A 249 17.00 -3.73 -1.83
CA ASN A 249 17.33 -4.14 -3.20
C ASN A 249 18.51 -3.36 -3.78
N LEU A 250 18.59 -2.04 -3.55
CA LEU A 250 19.69 -1.23 -4.11
C LEU A 250 20.91 -1.19 -3.19
N PHE A 251 20.69 -1.30 -1.86
CA PHE A 251 21.78 -1.25 -0.87
C PHE A 251 22.16 -2.62 -0.31
N VAL A 252 21.82 -3.69 -1.02
CA VAL A 252 22.21 -5.07 -0.72
C VAL A 252 22.82 -5.70 -1.96
N PRO A 253 24.08 -6.21 -1.89
CA PRO A 253 25.00 -6.16 -0.74
C PRO A 253 25.40 -4.73 -0.36
N VAL A 254 25.88 -4.53 0.89
CA VAL A 254 26.26 -3.19 1.38
C VAL A 254 27.22 -2.51 0.39
N PRO A 255 26.85 -1.33 -0.16
CA PRO A 255 27.63 -0.67 -1.19
C PRO A 255 28.98 -0.20 -0.69
N ARG A 256 29.98 -0.24 -1.59
CA ARG A 256 31.34 0.28 -1.33
C ARG A 256 31.56 1.48 -2.22
N ILE A 257 31.74 2.65 -1.63
CA ILE A 257 31.87 3.93 -2.32
C ILE A 257 33.14 4.67 -1.90
N SER A 258 33.72 5.38 -2.82
CA SER A 258 34.87 6.28 -2.53
C SER A 258 34.38 7.67 -2.11
N LYS A 259 33.31 8.17 -2.73
CA LYS A 259 32.67 9.46 -2.44
C LYS A 259 31.15 9.29 -2.48
N ILE A 260 30.43 10.06 -1.67
CA ILE A 260 28.97 10.02 -1.61
C ILE A 260 28.38 10.46 -2.97
N GLU A 261 28.94 11.53 -3.55
CA GLU A 261 28.47 12.11 -4.82
C GLU A 261 28.61 11.16 -6.03
N SER A 262 29.50 10.18 -5.94
CA SER A 262 29.69 9.19 -7.03
C SER A 262 28.62 8.12 -7.09
N TYR A 263 27.74 8.06 -6.10
CA TYR A 263 26.63 7.09 -6.03
C TYR A 263 25.28 7.72 -6.36
N ASN A 264 25.17 9.03 -6.24
CA ASN A 264 23.98 9.83 -6.59
C ASN A 264 23.96 10.13 -8.14
#